data_6363e571c7e5ae05971683585c958494
#
_entry.id   6363e571c7e5ae05971683585c958494
#
_cell.length_a   1.000
_cell.length_b   1.000
_cell.length_c   1.000
_cell.angle_alpha   90.00
_cell.angle_beta   90.00
_cell.angle_gamma   90.00
#
_symmetry.space_group_name_H-M   'P 1'
#
loop_
_entity.id
_entity.type
_entity.pdbx_description
1 polymer ?
#
loop_
_entity_poly.entity_id
_entity_poly.type
_entity_poly.pdbx_seq_one_letter_code
_entity_poly.pdbx_strand_id
1 'polypeptide(L)'
;MSMTASKALAWAASQIGYSRWDDPLPGSVYGRWYAERHGAYYCESGVPFCAMFASWCLTDDDGNSVIPGGDFAYVPYGINAARAAGQLVDPSNAAPGDLICFDWDGDGLADHVGLVEANYGSWVQ
;
A
#
# COMPACT_ATOMS: atom_id res chain seq x y z
N MET A 1 -11.38 -6.54 15.64
CA MET A 1 -11.31 -5.06 15.64
C MET A 1 -11.16 -4.54 14.24
N SER A 2 -11.84 -3.46 13.94
CA SER A 2 -11.72 -2.83 12.63
C SER A 2 -10.38 -2.11 12.47
N MET A 3 -9.94 -1.95 11.24
CA MET A 3 -8.76 -1.16 10.90
C MET A 3 -9.05 0.34 11.08
N THR A 4 -8.10 1.06 11.66
CA THR A 4 -8.15 2.53 11.77
C THR A 4 -6.89 3.12 11.13
N ALA A 5 -6.92 4.42 10.82
CA ALA A 5 -5.76 5.12 10.30
C ALA A 5 -4.56 4.99 11.26
N SER A 6 -4.78 5.18 12.56
CA SER A 6 -3.72 5.05 13.56
C SER A 6 -3.10 3.66 13.56
N LYS A 7 -3.91 2.61 13.43
CA LYS A 7 -3.44 1.23 13.42
C LYS A 7 -2.63 0.93 12.16
N ALA A 8 -3.11 1.37 11.00
CA ALA A 8 -2.39 1.20 9.74
C ALA A 8 -1.03 1.89 9.78
N LEU A 9 -0.98 3.11 10.29
CA LEU A 9 0.26 3.87 10.41
C LEU A 9 1.22 3.25 11.43
N ALA A 10 0.69 2.71 12.53
CA ALA A 10 1.53 2.01 13.53
C ALA A 10 2.15 0.75 12.92
N TRP A 11 1.41 0.00 12.12
CA TRP A 11 1.94 -1.17 11.43
C TRP A 11 3.02 -0.78 10.42
N ALA A 12 2.78 0.29 9.65
CA ALA A 12 3.78 0.80 8.73
C ALA A 12 5.05 1.23 9.47
N ALA A 13 4.92 1.97 10.56
CA ALA A 13 6.05 2.44 11.36
C ALA A 13 6.85 1.29 11.97
N SER A 14 6.19 0.18 12.32
CA SER A 14 6.87 -1.00 12.87
C SER A 14 7.84 -1.64 11.87
N GLN A 15 7.73 -1.31 10.59
CA GLN A 15 8.57 -1.86 9.52
C GLN A 15 9.75 -0.97 9.16
N ILE A 16 9.88 0.19 9.81
CA ILE A 16 11.03 1.08 9.58
C ILE A 16 12.31 0.32 9.88
N GLY A 17 13.26 0.37 8.94
CA GLY A 17 14.51 -0.39 9.01
C GLY A 17 14.52 -1.68 8.21
N TYR A 18 13.36 -2.15 7.76
CA TYR A 18 13.33 -3.31 6.87
C TYR A 18 13.89 -2.96 5.50
N SER A 19 14.72 -3.86 4.96
CA SER A 19 15.20 -3.78 3.58
C SER A 19 15.20 -5.18 2.98
N ARG A 20 14.66 -5.31 1.78
CA ARG A 20 14.70 -6.60 1.09
C ARG A 20 16.12 -7.06 0.76
N TRP A 21 17.06 -6.13 0.72
CA TRP A 21 18.47 -6.44 0.46
C TRP A 21 19.14 -7.14 1.64
N ASP A 22 18.60 -6.96 2.85
CA ASP A 22 19.05 -7.61 4.07
C ASP A 22 18.23 -8.87 4.40
N ASP A 23 17.16 -9.09 3.63
CA ASP A 23 16.30 -10.26 3.82
C ASP A 23 17.00 -11.50 3.25
N PRO A 24 17.16 -12.57 4.02
CA PRO A 24 17.83 -13.77 3.54
C PRO A 24 17.04 -14.56 2.49
N LEU A 25 15.75 -14.27 2.33
CA LEU A 25 14.89 -14.95 1.37
C LEU A 25 14.65 -14.09 0.13
N PRO A 26 14.37 -14.69 -1.04
CA PRO A 26 14.03 -13.91 -2.23
C PRO A 26 12.78 -13.06 -2.06
N GLY A 27 12.75 -11.93 -2.78
CA GLY A 27 11.62 -11.01 -2.74
C GLY A 27 11.61 -10.17 -1.48
N SER A 28 10.43 -9.95 -0.92
CA SER A 28 10.24 -9.21 0.32
C SER A 28 9.29 -9.96 1.25
N VAL A 29 9.32 -9.61 2.54
CA VAL A 29 8.38 -10.18 3.51
C VAL A 29 6.93 -9.88 3.10
N TYR A 30 6.68 -8.71 2.52
CA TYR A 30 5.34 -8.32 2.06
C TYR A 30 4.92 -9.09 0.81
N GLY A 31 5.86 -9.35 -0.08
CA GLY A 31 5.64 -10.19 -1.25
C GLY A 31 5.31 -11.63 -0.86
N ARG A 32 6.01 -12.18 0.12
CA ARG A 32 5.73 -13.53 0.62
C ARG A 32 4.35 -13.61 1.28
N TRP A 33 3.98 -12.60 2.07
CA TRP A 33 2.64 -12.52 2.65
C TRP A 33 1.58 -12.44 1.55
N TYR A 34 1.79 -11.62 0.55
CA TYR A 34 0.86 -11.44 -0.57
C TYR A 34 0.74 -12.72 -1.39
N ALA A 35 1.87 -13.41 -1.61
CA ALA A 35 1.91 -14.65 -2.37
C ALA A 35 1.09 -15.77 -1.74
N GLU A 36 1.07 -15.86 -0.41
CA GLU A 36 0.23 -16.83 0.30
C GLU A 36 -1.26 -16.63 0.02
N ARG A 37 -1.65 -15.39 -0.30
CA ARG A 37 -3.05 -15.01 -0.54
C ARG A 37 -3.41 -15.03 -2.03
N HIS A 38 -2.46 -14.74 -2.92
CA HIS A 38 -2.75 -14.39 -4.31
C HIS A 38 -1.89 -15.12 -5.35
N GLY A 39 -0.89 -15.87 -4.94
CA GLY A 39 -0.08 -16.69 -5.85
C GLY A 39 1.42 -16.43 -5.78
N ALA A 40 2.19 -17.46 -6.12
CA ALA A 40 3.63 -17.51 -5.90
C ALA A 40 4.44 -16.45 -6.66
N TYR A 41 3.95 -15.93 -7.76
CA TYR A 41 4.63 -14.89 -8.54
C TYR A 41 5.08 -13.71 -7.65
N TYR A 42 4.24 -13.33 -6.68
CA TYR A 42 4.46 -12.11 -5.91
C TYR A 42 5.63 -12.20 -4.92
N CYS A 43 6.13 -13.38 -4.62
CA CYS A 43 7.31 -13.54 -3.78
C CYS A 43 8.62 -13.65 -4.56
N GLU A 44 8.59 -13.50 -5.88
CA GLU A 44 9.79 -13.55 -6.70
C GLU A 44 10.67 -12.32 -6.50
N SER A 45 11.97 -12.54 -6.67
CA SER A 45 12.96 -11.48 -6.60
C SER A 45 12.73 -10.46 -7.72
N GLY A 46 12.77 -9.18 -7.37
CA GLY A 46 12.59 -8.11 -8.35
C GLY A 46 11.15 -7.64 -8.53
N VAL A 47 10.16 -8.33 -7.96
CA VAL A 47 8.78 -7.85 -8.00
C VAL A 47 8.63 -6.64 -7.08
N PRO A 48 8.12 -5.50 -7.58
CA PRO A 48 7.87 -4.33 -6.73
C PRO A 48 6.83 -4.65 -5.66
N PHE A 49 7.03 -4.13 -4.44
CA PHE A 49 6.17 -4.50 -3.31
C PHE A 49 5.49 -3.31 -2.64
N CYS A 50 5.50 -2.12 -3.23
CA CYS A 50 4.88 -0.93 -2.62
C CYS A 50 3.38 -1.14 -2.37
N ALA A 51 2.64 -1.64 -3.35
CA ALA A 51 1.21 -1.90 -3.21
C ALA A 51 0.94 -3.09 -2.28
N MET A 52 1.80 -4.11 -2.31
CA MET A 52 1.69 -5.25 -1.40
C MET A 52 1.92 -4.83 0.06
N PHE A 53 2.87 -3.93 0.30
CA PHE A 53 3.09 -3.35 1.62
C PHE A 53 1.88 -2.54 2.08
N ALA A 54 1.32 -1.68 1.22
CA ALA A 54 0.12 -0.92 1.53
C ALA A 54 -1.06 -1.84 1.86
N SER A 55 -1.21 -2.90 1.10
CA SER A 55 -2.25 -3.91 1.34
C SER A 55 -2.07 -4.59 2.69
N TRP A 56 -0.83 -4.90 3.06
CA TRP A 56 -0.52 -5.48 4.37
C TRP A 56 -0.90 -4.54 5.51
N CYS A 57 -0.56 -3.26 5.39
CA CYS A 57 -0.87 -2.25 6.41
C CYS A 57 -2.38 -2.06 6.63
N LEU A 58 -3.18 -2.30 5.59
CA LEU A 58 -4.63 -2.08 5.60
C LEU A 58 -5.43 -3.38 5.67
N THR A 59 -4.83 -4.40 6.27
CA THR A 59 -5.48 -5.66 6.57
C THR A 59 -5.87 -5.69 8.04
N ASP A 60 -7.13 -5.98 8.33
CA ASP A 60 -7.64 -6.00 9.71
C ASP A 60 -7.22 -7.25 10.48
N ASP A 61 -7.64 -7.33 11.75
CA ASP A 61 -7.26 -8.45 12.63
C ASP A 61 -7.84 -9.79 12.18
N ASP A 62 -8.89 -9.77 11.35
CA ASP A 62 -9.51 -10.97 10.80
C ASP A 62 -8.90 -11.38 9.45
N GLY A 63 -7.88 -10.68 8.99
CA GLY A 63 -7.21 -10.94 7.72
C GLY A 63 -7.92 -10.37 6.51
N ASN A 64 -8.85 -9.44 6.69
CA ASN A 64 -9.62 -8.82 5.62
C ASN A 64 -9.05 -7.46 5.25
N SER A 65 -8.95 -7.20 3.94
CA SER A 65 -8.57 -5.88 3.45
C SER A 65 -9.68 -4.87 3.67
N VAL A 66 -9.31 -3.65 4.09
CA VAL A 66 -10.25 -2.52 4.17
C VAL A 66 -10.12 -1.60 2.94
N ILE A 67 -9.31 -1.98 1.97
CA ILE A 67 -9.13 -1.24 0.73
C ILE A 67 -10.32 -1.52 -0.21
N PRO A 68 -10.88 -0.50 -0.88
CA PRO A 68 -11.88 -0.73 -1.93
C PRO A 68 -11.33 -1.70 -2.99
N GLY A 69 -12.06 -2.77 -3.27
CA GLY A 69 -11.63 -3.81 -4.20
C GLY A 69 -10.67 -4.85 -3.63
N GLY A 70 -10.18 -4.67 -2.40
CA GLY A 70 -9.29 -5.62 -1.73
C GLY A 70 -7.81 -5.36 -1.95
N ASP A 71 -6.99 -6.35 -1.63
CA ASP A 71 -5.54 -6.27 -1.83
C ASP A 71 -5.20 -5.99 -3.29
N PHE A 72 -4.13 -5.22 -3.52
CA PHE A 72 -3.66 -4.96 -4.88
C PHE A 72 -2.12 -4.97 -4.91
N ALA A 73 -1.58 -5.38 -6.04
CA ALA A 73 -0.14 -5.40 -6.30
C ALA A 73 0.24 -4.44 -7.42
N TYR A 74 -0.69 -4.09 -8.29
CA TYR A 74 -0.50 -3.14 -9.39
C TYR A 74 -1.24 -1.85 -9.06
N VAL A 75 -0.50 -0.76 -8.87
CA VAL A 75 -1.06 0.50 -8.35
C VAL A 75 -2.25 1.02 -9.18
N PRO A 76 -2.23 1.01 -10.53
CA PRO A 76 -3.39 1.46 -11.31
C PRO A 76 -4.68 0.69 -11.01
N TYR A 77 -4.61 -0.60 -10.66
CA TYR A 77 -5.79 -1.37 -10.29
C TYR A 77 -6.41 -0.87 -8.98
N GLY A 78 -5.57 -0.50 -8.01
CA GLY A 78 -6.04 0.10 -6.76
C GLY A 78 -6.75 1.43 -6.98
N ILE A 79 -6.22 2.26 -7.85
CA ILE A 79 -6.83 3.55 -8.22
C ILE A 79 -8.19 3.32 -8.89
N ASN A 80 -8.27 2.39 -9.82
CA ASN A 80 -9.52 2.09 -10.52
C ASN A 80 -10.60 1.58 -9.55
N ALA A 81 -10.24 0.74 -8.60
CA ALA A 81 -11.15 0.26 -7.58
C ALA A 81 -11.64 1.39 -6.67
N ALA A 82 -10.75 2.27 -6.26
CA ALA A 82 -11.11 3.44 -5.45
C ALA A 82 -12.03 4.40 -6.21
N ARG A 83 -11.77 4.60 -7.50
CA ARG A 83 -12.62 5.42 -8.36
C ARG A 83 -14.03 4.84 -8.46
N ALA A 84 -14.12 3.52 -8.68
CA ALA A 84 -15.41 2.84 -8.75
C ALA A 84 -16.19 2.90 -7.44
N ALA A 85 -15.49 2.95 -6.30
CA ALA A 85 -16.10 3.07 -4.98
C ALA A 85 -16.40 4.53 -4.56
N GLY A 86 -16.04 5.52 -5.41
CA GLY A 86 -16.23 6.93 -5.09
C GLY A 86 -15.31 7.44 -4.00
N GLN A 87 -14.12 6.84 -3.81
CA GLN A 87 -13.20 7.15 -2.72
C GLN A 87 -11.92 7.86 -3.17
N LEU A 88 -11.86 8.35 -4.40
CA LEU A 88 -10.76 9.22 -4.81
C LEU A 88 -10.96 10.61 -4.20
N VAL A 89 -9.90 11.15 -3.62
CA VAL A 89 -9.90 12.50 -3.06
C VAL A 89 -8.80 13.34 -3.71
N ASP A 90 -9.00 14.65 -3.71
CA ASP A 90 -7.96 15.57 -4.14
C ASP A 90 -6.77 15.48 -3.18
N PRO A 91 -5.52 15.51 -3.67
CA PRO A 91 -4.35 15.44 -2.78
C PRO A 91 -4.33 16.50 -1.68
N SER A 92 -4.93 17.66 -1.91
CA SER A 92 -5.03 18.70 -0.88
C SER A 92 -5.90 18.29 0.30
N ASN A 93 -6.77 17.30 0.14
CA ASN A 93 -7.65 16.76 1.16
C ASN A 93 -7.15 15.44 1.75
N ALA A 94 -5.91 15.07 1.46
CA ALA A 94 -5.33 13.83 1.99
C ALA A 94 -5.36 13.82 3.52
N ALA A 95 -5.71 12.68 4.08
CA ALA A 95 -5.81 12.49 5.54
C ALA A 95 -4.90 11.33 5.98
N PRO A 96 -4.46 11.32 7.24
CA PRO A 96 -3.67 10.21 7.77
C PRO A 96 -4.36 8.87 7.52
N GLY A 97 -3.60 7.89 7.03
CA GLY A 97 -4.11 6.56 6.69
C GLY A 97 -4.60 6.43 5.26
N ASP A 98 -4.73 7.52 4.52
CA ASP A 98 -5.04 7.46 3.08
C ASP A 98 -3.84 6.89 2.32
N LEU A 99 -4.13 6.29 1.17
CA LEU A 99 -3.10 5.91 0.21
C LEU A 99 -2.85 7.07 -0.74
N ILE A 100 -1.59 7.38 -0.97
CA ILE A 100 -1.17 8.39 -1.96
C ILE A 100 -0.45 7.67 -3.09
N CYS A 101 -0.85 7.97 -4.33
CA CYS A 101 -0.30 7.34 -5.52
C CYS A 101 0.46 8.36 -6.36
N PHE A 102 1.56 7.91 -6.96
CA PHE A 102 2.48 8.78 -7.69
C PHE A 102 2.64 8.24 -9.12
N ASP A 103 2.62 9.16 -10.07
CA ASP A 103 2.96 8.91 -11.47
C ASP A 103 4.30 9.62 -11.75
N TRP A 104 5.41 8.89 -11.51
CA TRP A 104 6.75 9.49 -11.56
C TRP A 104 7.18 9.88 -12.96
N ASP A 105 6.72 9.17 -13.99
CA ASP A 105 7.15 9.40 -15.35
C ASP A 105 6.10 10.16 -16.20
N GLY A 106 4.95 10.48 -15.62
CA GLY A 106 3.93 11.30 -16.29
C GLY A 106 3.19 10.59 -17.42
N ASP A 107 3.18 9.25 -17.45
CA ASP A 107 2.54 8.47 -18.51
C ASP A 107 1.02 8.25 -18.29
N GLY A 108 0.48 8.78 -17.20
CA GLY A 108 -0.93 8.62 -16.85
C GLY A 108 -1.22 7.37 -16.03
N LEU A 109 -0.22 6.53 -15.77
CA LEU A 109 -0.34 5.34 -14.93
C LEU A 109 0.52 5.51 -13.69
N ALA A 110 -0.08 5.33 -12.52
CA ALA A 110 0.66 5.46 -11.27
C ALA A 110 1.69 4.35 -11.11
N ASP A 111 2.87 4.72 -10.61
CA ASP A 111 4.05 3.85 -10.49
C ASP A 111 4.33 3.46 -9.05
N HIS A 112 3.79 4.18 -8.07
CA HIS A 112 4.12 3.98 -6.66
C HIS A 112 2.95 4.37 -5.78
N VAL A 113 2.90 3.77 -4.60
CA VAL A 113 1.90 4.07 -3.57
C VAL A 113 2.56 4.11 -2.20
N GLY A 114 2.12 5.03 -1.36
CA GLY A 114 2.52 5.12 0.04
C GLY A 114 1.32 5.43 0.92
N LEU A 115 1.55 5.39 2.24
CA LEU A 115 0.55 5.82 3.22
C LEU A 115 0.80 7.26 3.64
N VAL A 116 -0.27 8.02 3.76
CA VAL A 116 -0.20 9.40 4.29
C VAL A 116 -0.10 9.33 5.81
N GLU A 117 0.96 9.91 6.37
CA GLU A 117 1.12 10.06 7.82
C GLU A 117 0.50 11.37 8.30
N ALA A 118 0.74 12.46 7.56
CA ALA A 118 0.24 13.78 7.93
C ALA A 118 0.10 14.67 6.70
N ASN A 119 -0.85 15.59 6.75
CA ASN A 119 -1.03 16.63 5.74
C ASN A 119 -0.79 18.00 6.39
N TYR A 120 0.25 18.71 5.95
CA TYR A 120 0.66 19.99 6.50
C TYR A 120 0.20 21.17 5.65
N GLY A 121 -0.67 20.93 4.68
CA GLY A 121 -1.22 21.94 3.78
C GLY A 121 -0.36 22.16 2.54
N SER A 122 0.87 22.59 2.73
CA SER A 122 1.81 22.83 1.61
C SER A 122 2.55 21.56 1.19
N TRP A 123 2.53 20.51 2.01
CA TRP A 123 3.15 19.21 1.71
C TRP A 123 2.50 18.10 2.52
N VAL A 124 2.69 16.88 2.06
CA VAL A 124 2.13 15.67 2.66
C VAL A 124 3.30 14.73 2.99
N GLN A 125 3.29 14.18 4.21
CA GLN A 125 4.25 13.19 4.66
C GLN A 125 3.68 11.79 4.52
#